data_1a4eaa8b842b0b4640b2d108cad07fcf
#
_entry.id   1a4eaa8b842b0b4640b2d108cad07fcf
#
_cell.length_a   1.000
_cell.length_b   1.000
_cell.length_c   1.000
_cell.angle_alpha   90.00
_cell.angle_beta   90.00
_cell.angle_gamma   90.00
#
_symmetry.space_group_name_H-M   'P 1'
#
loop_
_entity.id
_entity.type
_entity.pdbx_description
1 polymer ?
#
loop_
_entity_poly.entity_id
_entity_poly.type
_entity_poly.pdbx_seq_one_letter_code
_entity_poly.pdbx_strand_id
1 'polypeptide(L)'
;MFSFRRVGVLADDFSGAGDVALAFRSAGLASEIGAPVNGRFLVLPLPRTRVWIIDTESRGLAPRAADRAVRNALATLAHWKPDFIFKKIDSTLRGPVGAELAAFVHILQPDGPVAFVPAFPKMKRTTVAGRHFVQGIPLHRTAFGKDPRAPVRTNVISKILAQTYKKGFLQEKVSNAPNSVLARSWSLGFQQQNVPTRERV
;
A
#
# COMPACT_ATOMS: atom_id res chain seq x y z
N MET A 1 -18.70 -6.61 -14.09
CA MET A 1 -17.69 -7.37 -13.35
C MET A 1 -16.33 -6.98 -13.92
N PHE A 2 -15.49 -6.27 -13.17
CA PHE A 2 -14.14 -5.89 -13.63
C PHE A 2 -13.27 -7.14 -13.65
N SER A 3 -12.79 -7.54 -14.82
CA SER A 3 -11.90 -8.68 -14.97
C SER A 3 -10.48 -8.19 -15.21
N PHE A 4 -9.73 -8.00 -14.13
CA PHE A 4 -8.30 -7.75 -14.25
C PHE A 4 -7.57 -9.05 -14.62
N ARG A 5 -6.75 -9.02 -15.66
CA ARG A 5 -5.92 -10.15 -16.07
C ARG A 5 -4.61 -10.18 -15.29
N ARG A 6 -4.02 -9.02 -15.02
CA ARG A 6 -2.75 -8.84 -14.33
C ARG A 6 -2.85 -7.74 -13.28
N VAL A 7 -2.42 -8.03 -12.06
CA VAL A 7 -2.39 -7.09 -10.95
C VAL A 7 -0.95 -6.88 -10.52
N GLY A 8 -0.47 -5.64 -10.62
CA GLY A 8 0.82 -5.21 -10.10
C GLY A 8 0.69 -4.69 -8.68
N VAL A 9 1.59 -5.09 -7.80
CA VAL A 9 1.62 -4.62 -6.42
C VAL A 9 3.02 -4.16 -6.05
N LEU A 10 3.13 -3.00 -5.39
CA LEU A 10 4.34 -2.59 -4.70
C LEU A 10 4.12 -2.75 -3.20
N ALA A 11 4.96 -3.51 -2.52
CA ALA A 11 5.00 -3.59 -1.06
C ALA A 11 6.24 -2.88 -0.53
N ASP A 12 6.14 -2.32 0.66
CA ASP A 12 7.24 -1.59 1.31
C ASP A 12 8.18 -2.51 2.09
N ASP A 13 7.74 -3.75 2.37
CA ASP A 13 8.54 -4.82 2.97
C ASP A 13 8.06 -6.21 2.54
N PHE A 14 8.92 -7.21 2.79
CA PHE A 14 8.67 -8.60 2.45
C PHE A 14 7.46 -9.22 3.18
N SER A 15 7.26 -8.86 4.45
CA SER A 15 6.09 -9.34 5.21
C SER A 15 4.78 -8.85 4.59
N GLY A 16 4.72 -7.56 4.21
CA GLY A 16 3.57 -7.00 3.50
C GLY A 16 3.36 -7.62 2.12
N ALA A 17 4.44 -7.93 1.40
CA ALA A 17 4.36 -8.66 0.13
C ALA A 17 3.77 -10.07 0.33
N GLY A 18 4.20 -10.78 1.37
CA GLY A 18 3.69 -12.09 1.75
C GLY A 18 2.21 -12.08 2.09
N ASP A 19 1.75 -11.10 2.88
CA ASP A 19 0.33 -10.92 3.23
C ASP A 19 -0.54 -10.76 1.97
N VAL A 20 -0.08 -9.97 1.02
CA VAL A 20 -0.78 -9.76 -0.26
C VAL A 20 -0.77 -11.04 -1.10
N ALA A 21 0.38 -11.71 -1.22
CA ALA A 21 0.50 -12.95 -1.96
C ALA A 21 -0.46 -14.01 -1.43
N LEU A 22 -0.52 -14.16 -0.10
CA LEU A 22 -1.42 -15.10 0.56
C LEU A 22 -2.89 -14.77 0.28
N ALA A 23 -3.27 -13.49 0.36
CA ALA A 23 -4.64 -13.06 0.10
C ALA A 23 -5.09 -13.39 -1.32
N PHE A 24 -4.26 -13.10 -2.32
CA PHE A 24 -4.57 -13.41 -3.72
C PHE A 24 -4.57 -14.91 -4.01
N ARG A 25 -3.62 -15.67 -3.44
CA ARG A 25 -3.60 -17.14 -3.58
C ARG A 25 -4.83 -17.78 -2.95
N SER A 26 -5.27 -17.29 -1.81
CA SER A 26 -6.52 -17.76 -1.16
C SER A 26 -7.75 -17.49 -2.02
N ALA A 27 -7.69 -16.50 -2.91
CA ALA A 27 -8.72 -16.22 -3.92
C ALA A 27 -8.51 -16.97 -5.25
N GLY A 28 -7.57 -17.92 -5.31
CA GLY A 28 -7.30 -18.74 -6.50
C GLY A 28 -6.43 -18.07 -7.56
N LEU A 29 -5.79 -16.93 -7.27
CA LEU A 29 -4.95 -16.21 -8.22
C LEU A 29 -3.47 -16.55 -8.02
N ALA A 30 -2.80 -16.97 -9.11
CA ALA A 30 -1.37 -17.23 -9.09
C ALA A 30 -0.61 -15.92 -8.80
N SER A 31 0.14 -15.89 -7.70
CA SER A 31 0.89 -14.72 -7.25
C SER A 31 2.36 -15.05 -7.07
N GLU A 32 3.23 -14.12 -7.43
CA GLU A 32 4.67 -14.19 -7.25
C GLU A 32 5.18 -12.92 -6.60
N ILE A 33 6.23 -13.07 -5.76
CA ILE A 33 6.94 -11.96 -5.14
C ILE A 33 8.29 -11.83 -5.82
N GLY A 34 8.60 -10.64 -6.31
CA GLY A 34 9.91 -10.24 -6.79
C GLY A 34 10.55 -9.27 -5.82
N ALA A 35 11.84 -9.46 -5.55
CA ALA A 35 12.65 -8.52 -4.80
C ALA A 35 13.83 -8.05 -5.67
N PRO A 36 14.35 -6.84 -5.47
CA PRO A 36 15.51 -6.36 -6.21
C PRO A 36 16.77 -7.10 -5.74
N VAL A 37 17.61 -7.48 -6.71
CA VAL A 37 18.97 -7.93 -6.43
C VAL A 37 19.92 -6.78 -6.82
N ASN A 38 20.68 -6.26 -5.86
CA ASN A 38 21.52 -5.07 -6.07
C ASN A 38 20.74 -3.88 -6.68
N GLY A 39 19.50 -3.67 -6.23
CA GLY A 39 18.64 -2.57 -6.70
C GLY A 39 18.05 -2.77 -8.10
N ARG A 40 18.20 -3.94 -8.71
CA ARG A 40 17.66 -4.29 -10.03
C ARG A 40 16.72 -5.48 -9.96
N PHE A 41 15.65 -5.44 -10.73
CA PHE A 41 14.77 -6.57 -10.93
C PHE A 41 15.25 -7.34 -12.17
N LEU A 42 15.76 -8.55 -11.96
CA LEU A 42 16.45 -9.31 -12.99
C LEU A 42 15.53 -10.22 -13.79
N VAL A 43 14.34 -10.54 -13.27
CA VAL A 43 13.47 -11.56 -13.85
C VAL A 43 12.02 -11.07 -13.85
N LEU A 44 11.34 -11.22 -14.98
CA LEU A 44 9.89 -11.07 -15.06
C LEU A 44 9.20 -12.30 -14.46
N PRO A 45 7.96 -12.17 -13.96
CA PRO A 45 7.22 -13.29 -13.40
C PRO A 45 6.87 -14.33 -14.47
N LEU A 46 6.57 -15.54 -14.04
CA LEU A 46 6.19 -16.63 -14.94
C LEU A 46 4.94 -16.29 -15.77
N PRO A 47 4.76 -16.87 -16.97
CA PRO A 47 3.62 -16.55 -17.85
C PRO A 47 2.24 -16.75 -17.21
N ARG A 48 2.12 -17.68 -16.27
CA ARG A 48 0.86 -17.98 -15.54
C ARG A 48 0.54 -17.01 -14.41
N THR A 49 1.47 -16.12 -14.06
CA THR A 49 1.31 -15.19 -12.95
C THR A 49 0.21 -14.17 -13.24
N ARG A 50 -0.72 -14.04 -12.31
CA ARG A 50 -1.83 -13.10 -12.34
C ARG A 50 -1.58 -11.88 -11.44
N VAL A 51 -0.80 -12.07 -10.38
CA VAL A 51 -0.44 -11.03 -9.42
C VAL A 51 1.06 -11.02 -9.23
N TRP A 52 1.70 -9.93 -9.63
CA TRP A 52 3.11 -9.72 -9.37
C TRP A 52 3.32 -8.66 -8.32
N ILE A 53 3.92 -9.08 -7.21
CA ILE A 53 4.19 -8.24 -6.06
C ILE A 53 5.67 -7.93 -6.05
N ILE A 54 6.01 -6.65 -6.10
CA ILE A 54 7.40 -6.21 -5.98
C ILE A 54 7.60 -5.69 -4.55
N ASP A 55 8.49 -6.37 -3.80
CA ASP A 55 9.00 -5.85 -2.54
C ASP A 55 10.06 -4.80 -2.84
N THR A 56 9.81 -3.57 -2.40
CA THR A 56 10.73 -2.44 -2.62
C THR A 56 11.75 -2.30 -1.50
N GLU A 57 11.57 -3.03 -0.38
CA GLU A 57 12.38 -2.91 0.84
C GLU A 57 12.54 -1.45 1.31
N SER A 58 11.54 -0.61 1.05
CA SER A 58 11.62 0.84 1.23
C SER A 58 11.28 1.32 2.62
N ARG A 59 10.67 0.49 3.47
CA ARG A 59 10.23 0.88 4.82
C ARG A 59 11.34 1.49 5.68
N GLY A 60 12.55 0.98 5.60
CA GLY A 60 13.70 1.45 6.37
C GLY A 60 14.54 2.52 5.68
N LEU A 61 14.19 2.94 4.48
CA LEU A 61 15.00 3.85 3.68
C LEU A 61 14.73 5.33 4.02
N ALA A 62 15.73 6.17 3.75
CA ALA A 62 15.52 7.61 3.72
C ALA A 62 14.53 7.99 2.59
N PRO A 63 13.75 9.07 2.72
CA PRO A 63 12.67 9.43 1.78
C PRO A 63 13.09 9.47 0.30
N ARG A 64 14.27 10.01 -0.01
CA ARG A 64 14.79 10.05 -1.39
C ARG A 64 15.13 8.66 -1.95
N ALA A 65 15.61 7.76 -1.09
CA ALA A 65 15.93 6.39 -1.50
C ALA A 65 14.65 5.58 -1.72
N ALA A 66 13.65 5.75 -0.86
CA ALA A 66 12.34 5.14 -1.02
C ALA A 66 11.61 5.62 -2.29
N ASP A 67 11.66 6.92 -2.59
CA ASP A 67 11.14 7.47 -3.87
C ASP A 67 11.79 6.75 -5.07
N ARG A 68 13.12 6.61 -5.08
CA ARG A 68 13.82 5.91 -6.17
C ARG A 68 13.44 4.42 -6.24
N ALA A 69 13.30 3.75 -5.10
CA ALA A 69 12.91 2.34 -5.07
C ALA A 69 11.51 2.14 -5.68
N VAL A 70 10.55 2.99 -5.34
CA VAL A 70 9.19 2.97 -5.91
C VAL A 70 9.21 3.26 -7.41
N ARG A 71 9.98 4.25 -7.88
CA ARG A 71 10.12 4.56 -9.32
C ARG A 71 10.68 3.38 -10.09
N ASN A 72 11.74 2.75 -9.59
CA ASN A 72 12.36 1.60 -10.23
C ASN A 72 11.40 0.40 -10.29
N ALA A 73 10.67 0.15 -9.21
CA ALA A 73 9.68 -0.91 -9.16
C ALA A 73 8.53 -0.66 -10.14
N LEU A 74 8.02 0.57 -10.25
CA LEU A 74 6.98 0.92 -11.23
C LEU A 74 7.48 0.79 -12.66
N ALA A 75 8.71 1.21 -12.97
CA ALA A 75 9.31 1.01 -14.28
C ALA A 75 9.39 -0.49 -14.63
N THR A 76 9.75 -1.33 -13.67
CA THR A 76 9.78 -2.78 -13.85
C THR A 76 8.37 -3.35 -14.09
N LEU A 77 7.37 -2.94 -13.30
CA LEU A 77 5.98 -3.35 -13.50
C LEU A 77 5.44 -2.94 -14.87
N ALA A 78 5.83 -1.77 -15.36
CA ALA A 78 5.36 -1.28 -16.67
C ALA A 78 5.72 -2.24 -17.81
N HIS A 79 6.87 -2.93 -17.77
CA HIS A 79 7.25 -3.94 -18.75
C HIS A 79 6.33 -5.17 -18.73
N TRP A 80 5.77 -5.50 -17.58
CA TRP A 80 4.81 -6.60 -17.44
C TRP A 80 3.38 -6.21 -17.83
N LYS A 81 3.09 -4.91 -17.99
CA LYS A 81 1.80 -4.35 -18.42
C LYS A 81 0.63 -4.84 -17.56
N PRO A 82 0.59 -4.54 -16.26
CA PRO A 82 -0.56 -4.86 -15.41
C PRO A 82 -1.76 -3.99 -15.79
N ASP A 83 -2.98 -4.56 -15.65
CA ASP A 83 -4.24 -3.83 -15.86
C ASP A 83 -4.60 -2.96 -14.64
N PHE A 84 -4.08 -3.33 -13.47
CA PHE A 84 -4.31 -2.62 -12.23
C PHE A 84 -3.05 -2.64 -11.37
N ILE A 85 -2.74 -1.50 -10.75
CA ILE A 85 -1.61 -1.37 -9.84
C ILE A 85 -2.07 -0.77 -8.51
N PHE A 86 -1.61 -1.34 -7.39
CA PHE A 86 -1.76 -0.70 -6.09
C PHE A 86 -0.49 -0.80 -5.24
N LYS A 87 -0.38 0.11 -4.27
CA LYS A 87 0.71 0.08 -3.31
C LYS A 87 0.23 -0.48 -1.97
N LYS A 88 0.82 -1.58 -1.54
CA LYS A 88 0.68 -2.10 -0.18
C LYS A 88 1.52 -1.23 0.75
N ILE A 89 0.91 -0.75 1.81
CA ILE A 89 1.56 0.05 2.85
C ILE A 89 1.51 -0.68 4.19
N ASP A 90 2.43 -0.35 5.07
CA ASP A 90 2.33 -0.78 6.47
C ASP A 90 1.07 -0.18 7.11
N SER A 91 0.19 -1.02 7.63
CA SER A 91 -1.03 -0.57 8.32
C SER A 91 -0.76 0.12 9.66
N THR A 92 0.50 0.21 10.09
CA THR A 92 0.95 1.06 11.20
C THR A 92 1.72 2.28 10.74
N LEU A 93 1.74 2.55 9.42
CA LEU A 93 2.27 3.76 8.80
C LEU A 93 3.74 4.04 9.14
N ARG A 94 4.55 3.01 9.35
CA ARG A 94 5.99 3.13 9.53
C ARG A 94 6.68 3.40 8.19
N GLY A 95 7.81 4.06 8.25
CA GLY A 95 8.62 4.35 7.07
C GLY A 95 8.24 5.63 6.33
N PRO A 96 8.84 5.87 5.17
CA PRO A 96 8.69 7.09 4.40
C PRO A 96 7.43 7.09 3.51
N VAL A 97 6.27 6.73 4.09
CA VAL A 97 5.00 6.50 3.38
C VAL A 97 4.61 7.66 2.45
N GLY A 98 4.85 8.90 2.88
CA GLY A 98 4.52 10.07 2.05
C GLY A 98 5.40 10.17 0.80
N ALA A 99 6.71 9.89 0.91
CA ALA A 99 7.61 9.90 -0.24
C ALA A 99 7.28 8.79 -1.24
N GLU A 100 6.97 7.60 -0.73
CA GLU A 100 6.56 6.47 -1.54
C GLU A 100 5.24 6.72 -2.28
N LEU A 101 4.24 7.28 -1.57
CA LEU A 101 2.96 7.63 -2.17
C LEU A 101 3.13 8.72 -3.23
N ALA A 102 3.99 9.71 -2.97
CA ALA A 102 4.29 10.76 -3.92
C ALA A 102 4.89 10.22 -5.22
N ALA A 103 5.90 9.35 -5.12
CA ALA A 103 6.51 8.70 -6.27
C ALA A 103 5.49 7.87 -7.06
N PHE A 104 4.66 7.11 -6.36
CA PHE A 104 3.61 6.27 -6.93
C PHE A 104 2.60 7.10 -7.73
N VAL A 105 2.04 8.15 -7.12
CA VAL A 105 1.05 9.03 -7.76
C VAL A 105 1.67 9.82 -8.91
N HIS A 106 2.90 10.31 -8.75
CA HIS A 106 3.58 11.08 -9.79
C HIS A 106 3.84 10.26 -11.05
N ILE A 107 4.22 9.00 -10.92
CA ILE A 107 4.49 8.12 -12.08
C ILE A 107 3.19 7.66 -12.75
N LEU A 108 2.21 7.25 -11.95
CA LEU A 108 0.96 6.69 -12.51
C LEU A 108 -0.03 7.75 -13.00
N GLN A 109 0.09 8.99 -12.52
CA GLN A 109 -0.77 10.13 -12.91
C GLN A 109 -2.26 9.76 -13.03
N PRO A 110 -2.88 9.22 -11.96
CA PRO A 110 -4.25 8.75 -12.03
C PRO A 110 -5.22 9.89 -12.35
N ASP A 111 -6.20 9.65 -13.23
CA ASP A 111 -7.22 10.63 -13.63
C ASP A 111 -8.20 10.99 -12.51
N GLY A 112 -8.22 10.23 -11.42
CA GLY A 112 -9.15 10.38 -10.31
C GLY A 112 -8.47 10.39 -8.93
N PRO A 113 -9.26 10.46 -7.86
CA PRO A 113 -8.75 10.46 -6.50
C PRO A 113 -8.07 9.14 -6.15
N VAL A 114 -6.94 9.22 -5.45
CA VAL A 114 -6.24 8.07 -4.91
C VAL A 114 -6.76 7.76 -3.51
N ALA A 115 -7.25 6.56 -3.31
CA ALA A 115 -7.69 6.12 -1.98
C ALA A 115 -6.49 5.69 -1.14
N PHE A 116 -6.35 6.25 0.06
CA PHE A 116 -5.34 5.89 1.04
C PHE A 116 -6.00 5.26 2.26
N VAL A 117 -5.89 3.94 2.42
CA VAL A 117 -6.63 3.16 3.43
C VAL A 117 -5.68 2.33 4.29
N PRO A 118 -5.14 2.88 5.38
CA PRO A 118 -4.27 2.13 6.29
C PRO A 118 -5.04 1.24 7.27
N ALA A 119 -6.37 1.35 7.34
CA ALA A 119 -7.19 0.58 8.26
C ALA A 119 -7.09 -0.92 8.01
N PHE A 120 -6.93 -1.69 9.10
CA PHE A 120 -6.94 -3.14 9.08
C PHE A 120 -7.72 -3.67 10.30
N PRO A 121 -9.06 -3.74 10.21
CA PRO A 121 -9.94 -4.03 11.35
C PRO A 121 -9.65 -5.37 12.05
N LYS A 122 -9.27 -6.42 11.30
CA LYS A 122 -8.87 -7.71 11.87
C LYS A 122 -7.72 -7.60 12.86
N MET A 123 -6.82 -6.63 12.65
CA MET A 123 -5.70 -6.33 13.55
C MET A 123 -6.01 -5.14 14.48
N LYS A 124 -7.30 -4.80 14.65
CA LYS A 124 -7.76 -3.66 15.47
C LYS A 124 -7.08 -2.34 15.10
N ARG A 125 -6.76 -2.14 13.81
CA ARG A 125 -6.21 -0.90 13.26
C ARG A 125 -7.31 -0.15 12.55
N THR A 126 -7.66 1.03 13.07
CA THR A 126 -8.82 1.81 12.61
C THR A 126 -8.43 3.24 12.26
N THR A 127 -9.18 3.83 11.33
CA THR A 127 -9.04 5.23 10.96
C THR A 127 -10.35 5.95 11.18
N VAL A 128 -10.33 7.02 11.97
CA VAL A 128 -11.49 7.84 12.27
C VAL A 128 -11.11 9.30 12.10
N ALA A 129 -11.88 10.04 11.29
CA ALA A 129 -11.66 11.48 11.04
C ALA A 129 -10.19 11.82 10.72
N GLY A 130 -9.55 11.05 9.82
CA GLY A 130 -8.16 11.26 9.41
C GLY A 130 -7.10 10.92 10.47
N ARG A 131 -7.49 10.27 11.57
CA ARG A 131 -6.62 9.82 12.65
C ARG A 131 -6.57 8.31 12.70
N HIS A 132 -5.38 7.76 12.90
CA HIS A 132 -5.15 6.32 12.92
C HIS A 132 -4.88 5.81 14.34
N PHE A 133 -5.48 4.65 14.64
CA PHE A 133 -5.45 4.03 15.97
C PHE A 133 -5.10 2.55 15.85
N VAL A 134 -4.48 2.02 16.91
CA VAL A 134 -4.25 0.58 17.10
C VAL A 134 -4.89 0.20 18.43
N GLN A 135 -5.86 -0.70 18.41
CA GLN A 135 -6.63 -1.10 19.61
C GLN A 135 -7.26 0.09 20.36
N GLY A 136 -7.71 1.11 19.63
CA GLY A 136 -8.26 2.34 20.22
C GLY A 136 -7.21 3.35 20.72
N ILE A 137 -5.93 2.98 20.74
CA ILE A 137 -4.83 3.84 21.19
C ILE A 137 -4.30 4.63 20.00
N PRO A 138 -4.09 5.97 20.12
CA PRO A 138 -3.47 6.77 19.05
C PRO A 138 -2.13 6.16 18.62
N LEU A 139 -1.92 5.98 17.31
CA LEU A 139 -0.79 5.25 16.74
C LEU A 139 0.57 5.61 17.35
N HIS A 140 0.86 6.91 17.49
CA HIS A 140 2.13 7.40 18.06
C HIS A 140 2.34 7.11 19.56
N ARG A 141 1.28 6.71 20.29
CA ARG A 141 1.34 6.31 21.69
C ARG A 141 1.51 4.80 21.88
N THR A 142 1.54 4.05 20.81
CA THR A 142 1.78 2.59 20.80
C THR A 142 3.27 2.27 20.68
N ALA A 143 3.63 0.99 20.65
CA ALA A 143 4.99 0.54 20.38
C ALA A 143 5.53 1.06 19.04
N PHE A 144 4.65 1.32 18.05
CA PHE A 144 5.03 1.87 16.75
C PHE A 144 5.53 3.32 16.82
N GLY A 145 5.13 4.07 17.83
CA GLY A 145 5.71 5.40 18.11
C GLY A 145 7.15 5.34 18.63
N LYS A 146 7.57 4.17 19.13
CA LYS A 146 8.91 3.90 19.67
C LYS A 146 9.72 2.95 18.78
N ASP A 147 9.24 2.65 17.56
CA ASP A 147 9.98 1.80 16.62
C ASP A 147 11.39 2.36 16.39
N PRO A 148 12.45 1.55 16.55
CA PRO A 148 13.83 2.05 16.50
C PRO A 148 14.27 2.48 15.10
N ARG A 149 13.65 1.95 14.04
CA ARG A 149 14.01 2.23 12.65
C ARG A 149 13.10 3.27 12.00
N ALA A 150 11.79 3.21 12.31
CA ALA A 150 10.79 4.03 11.64
C ALA A 150 9.69 4.49 12.62
N PRO A 151 10.02 5.28 13.66
CA PRO A 151 9.05 5.72 14.66
C PRO A 151 7.96 6.61 14.07
N VAL A 152 6.70 6.32 14.40
CA VAL A 152 5.56 7.13 13.97
C VAL A 152 5.27 8.22 15.01
N ARG A 153 5.46 9.48 14.66
CA ARG A 153 5.43 10.62 15.59
C ARG A 153 4.04 11.24 15.80
N THR A 154 3.06 10.87 14.99
CA THR A 154 1.68 11.39 15.06
C THR A 154 0.69 10.31 14.61
N ASN A 155 -0.58 10.47 14.96
CA ASN A 155 -1.64 9.62 14.40
C ASN A 155 -2.49 10.34 13.34
N VAL A 156 -2.17 11.57 12.99
CA VAL A 156 -2.86 12.34 11.95
C VAL A 156 -2.28 11.96 10.60
N ILE A 157 -3.07 11.31 9.75
CA ILE A 157 -2.61 10.74 8.46
C ILE A 157 -1.99 11.81 7.57
N SER A 158 -2.65 12.97 7.41
CA SER A 158 -2.10 14.06 6.59
C SER A 158 -0.73 14.54 7.06
N LYS A 159 -0.51 14.58 8.38
CA LYS A 159 0.80 14.94 8.95
C LYS A 159 1.84 13.83 8.70
N ILE A 160 1.47 12.55 8.79
CA ILE A 160 2.37 11.43 8.48
C ILE A 160 2.82 11.51 7.02
N LEU A 161 1.89 11.71 6.11
CA LEU A 161 2.20 11.84 4.69
C LEU A 161 3.10 13.06 4.42
N ALA A 162 2.83 14.20 5.05
CA ALA A 162 3.60 15.43 4.87
C ALA A 162 5.04 15.36 5.42
N GLN A 163 5.34 14.50 6.40
CA GLN A 163 6.68 14.41 7.00
C GLN A 163 7.78 14.03 6.00
N THR A 164 7.45 13.20 5.03
CA THR A 164 8.42 12.67 4.05
C THR A 164 8.22 13.23 2.65
N TYR A 165 7.24 14.10 2.51
CA TYR A 165 6.80 14.69 1.25
C TYR A 165 7.40 16.09 1.05
N LYS A 166 8.04 16.36 -0.08
CA LYS A 166 8.44 17.74 -0.44
C LYS A 166 7.22 18.50 -0.97
N LYS A 167 7.00 19.74 -0.43
CA LYS A 167 5.93 20.65 -0.80
C LYS A 167 5.64 20.70 -2.31
N GLY A 168 4.37 20.55 -2.68
CA GLY A 168 3.85 20.91 -3.99
C GLY A 168 2.79 19.98 -4.59
N PHE A 169 2.74 18.69 -4.25
CA PHE A 169 1.95 17.75 -5.06
C PHE A 169 0.69 17.17 -4.37
N LEU A 170 0.68 16.98 -3.05
CA LEU A 170 -0.45 16.35 -2.34
C LEU A 170 -1.35 17.33 -1.56
N GLN A 171 -0.90 18.53 -1.28
CA GLN A 171 -1.62 19.45 -0.38
C GLN A 171 -2.99 19.88 -0.93
N GLU A 172 -3.15 19.95 -2.23
CA GLU A 172 -4.44 20.31 -2.86
C GLU A 172 -5.42 19.12 -2.97
N LYS A 173 -4.94 17.89 -3.03
CA LYS A 173 -5.79 16.69 -3.24
C LYS A 173 -6.17 15.94 -1.95
N VAL A 174 -5.40 16.09 -0.87
CA VAL A 174 -5.67 15.39 0.42
C VAL A 174 -6.56 16.22 1.36
N SER A 175 -6.54 17.56 1.25
CA SER A 175 -7.22 18.46 2.20
C SER A 175 -8.72 18.59 2.03
N ASN A 176 -9.29 18.27 0.87
CA ASN A 176 -10.67 18.62 0.51
C ASN A 176 -11.59 17.44 0.15
N ALA A 177 -11.16 16.19 0.26
CA ALA A 177 -12.06 15.06 0.05
C ALA A 177 -12.91 14.82 1.32
N PRO A 178 -14.24 14.99 1.28
CA PRO A 178 -15.08 14.61 2.40
C PRO A 178 -14.92 13.12 2.68
N ASN A 179 -14.89 12.73 3.96
CA ASN A 179 -14.73 11.36 4.44
C ASN A 179 -15.65 10.32 3.74
N SER A 180 -16.76 10.79 3.18
CA SER A 180 -17.73 9.98 2.42
C SER A 180 -17.25 9.54 1.02
N VAL A 181 -16.35 10.29 0.38
CA VAL A 181 -15.87 9.98 -0.99
C VAL A 181 -14.80 8.88 -0.94
N LEU A 182 -13.91 8.91 0.05
CA LEU A 182 -12.92 7.86 0.25
C LEU A 182 -13.56 6.51 0.60
N ALA A 183 -14.66 6.50 1.35
CA ALA A 183 -15.40 5.29 1.70
C ALA A 183 -16.18 4.69 0.52
N ARG A 184 -16.69 5.49 -0.41
CA ARG A 184 -17.52 5.03 -1.52
C ARG A 184 -16.74 4.44 -2.69
N SER A 185 -15.53 4.92 -2.99
CA SER A 185 -14.73 4.39 -4.09
C SER A 185 -14.11 3.02 -3.79
N TRP A 186 -14.00 2.64 -2.51
CA TRP A 186 -13.44 1.34 -2.09
C TRP A 186 -14.49 0.26 -1.85
N SER A 187 -15.76 0.60 -1.71
CA SER A 187 -16.84 -0.39 -1.60
C SER A 187 -17.02 -1.25 -2.86
N LEU A 188 -16.41 -0.87 -3.97
CA LEU A 188 -16.47 -1.59 -5.24
C LEU A 188 -15.28 -2.53 -5.52
N GLY A 189 -14.20 -2.48 -4.72
CA GLY A 189 -12.98 -3.26 -5.02
C GLY A 189 -12.56 -4.30 -3.97
N PHE A 190 -12.79 -4.07 -2.69
CA PHE A 190 -12.39 -4.96 -1.59
C PHE A 190 -13.40 -4.93 -0.43
N GLN A 191 -14.68 -5.08 -0.70
CA GLN A 191 -15.55 -5.66 0.30
C GLN A 191 -15.09 -7.10 0.47
N GLN A 192 -14.65 -7.44 1.69
CA GLN A 192 -14.61 -8.83 2.10
C GLN A 192 -16.02 -9.40 1.87
N GLN A 193 -16.21 -10.07 0.76
CA GLN A 193 -17.34 -10.96 0.64
C GLN A 193 -17.20 -11.92 1.81
N ASN A 194 -18.20 -11.92 2.69
CA ASN A 194 -18.39 -12.98 3.65
C ASN A 194 -18.39 -14.29 2.85
N VAL A 195 -17.28 -15.00 2.93
CA VAL A 195 -17.22 -16.39 2.47
C VAL A 195 -18.15 -17.11 3.42
N PRO A 196 -19.28 -17.67 2.95
CA PRO A 196 -20.15 -18.44 3.83
C PRO A 196 -19.31 -19.60 4.33
N THR A 197 -19.13 -19.68 5.64
CA THR A 197 -18.65 -20.88 6.31
C THR A 197 -19.63 -22.00 5.93
N ARG A 198 -19.22 -22.88 5.04
CA ARG A 198 -19.92 -24.16 4.85
C ARG A 198 -19.80 -24.89 6.18
N GLU A 199 -20.86 -24.90 6.95
CA GLU A 199 -21.05 -25.87 7.99
C GLU A 199 -20.95 -27.27 7.35
N ARG A 200 -20.03 -28.04 7.84
CA ARG A 200 -19.97 -29.48 7.51
C ARG A 200 -21.04 -30.15 8.34
N VAL A 201 -22.03 -30.67 7.68
CA VAL A 201 -22.90 -31.73 8.20
C VAL A 201 -22.11 -33.04 8.17
#